data_8fca64ad55c7cd6010c982603094acb8
#
_entry.id   8fca64ad55c7cd6010c982603094acb8
#
_cell.length_a   1.000
_cell.length_b   1.000
_cell.length_c   1.000
_cell.angle_alpha   90.00
_cell.angle_beta   90.00
_cell.angle_gamma   90.00
#
_symmetry.space_group_name_H-M   'P 1'
#
loop_
_entity.id
_entity.type
_entity.pdbx_description
1 polymer ?
#
loop_
_entity_poly.entity_id
_entity_poly.type
_entity_poly.pdbx_seq_one_letter_code
_entity_poly.pdbx_strand_id
1 'polypeptide(L)'
;GSGLIGDKVPPLLAQRLEKGKSIYEQFEGRPKLIVSGGQGSDELIAEAEAMAIYLMEHGIPEDAILIENRSRTTFENLTFSKHILEEEELGKRVLVVTNSFHALRAGVFMRRLKIPGRSIGSRTAFYYLPSAWIRETVGLVSLYWKWHVTFLALLFLPWFFTQIMKLIEFFIKYLN
;
A
#
# COMPACT_ATOMS: atom_id res chain seq x y z
N GLY A 1 5.41 4.96 2.86
CA GLY A 1 5.50 6.40 2.75
C GLY A 1 6.15 6.84 1.45
N SER A 2 6.15 8.10 1.22
CA SER A 2 6.90 8.72 0.10
C SER A 2 8.23 9.34 0.57
N GLY A 3 8.51 9.22 1.87
CA GLY A 3 9.64 9.86 2.54
C GLY A 3 9.44 11.36 2.72
N LEU A 4 10.19 11.96 3.61
CA LEU A 4 10.26 13.40 3.81
C LEU A 4 11.52 13.97 3.12
N ILE A 5 11.54 15.27 2.89
CA ILE A 5 12.74 16.01 2.51
C ILE A 5 13.15 16.83 3.74
N GLY A 6 13.99 16.23 4.59
CA GLY A 6 14.27 16.73 5.93
C GLY A 6 13.04 16.59 6.82
N ASP A 7 12.41 17.70 7.19
CA ASP A 7 11.14 17.79 7.93
C ASP A 7 9.94 18.17 7.06
N LYS A 8 10.14 18.38 5.75
CA LYS A 8 9.12 18.92 4.84
C LYS A 8 8.40 17.83 4.06
N VAL A 9 7.10 18.05 3.89
CA VAL A 9 6.23 17.23 3.05
C VAL A 9 6.59 17.43 1.57
N PRO A 10 7.04 16.39 0.85
CA PRO A 10 7.37 16.51 -0.58
C PRO A 10 6.10 16.64 -1.44
N PRO A 11 6.20 17.15 -2.67
CA PRO A 11 5.04 17.42 -3.54
C PRO A 11 4.13 16.21 -3.76
N LEU A 12 4.69 15.00 -3.82
CA LEU A 12 3.94 13.76 -4.00
C LEU A 12 3.06 13.44 -2.77
N LEU A 13 3.57 13.72 -1.58
CA LEU A 13 2.85 13.55 -0.32
C LEU A 13 1.81 14.67 -0.15
N ALA A 14 2.17 15.91 -0.46
CA ALA A 14 1.26 17.06 -0.43
C ALA A 14 -0.01 16.82 -1.28
N GLN A 15 0.13 16.30 -2.50
CA GLN A 15 -1.02 15.97 -3.36
C GLN A 15 -1.97 14.94 -2.72
N ARG A 16 -1.44 14.03 -1.92
CA ARG A 16 -2.23 13.05 -1.16
C ARG A 16 -2.99 13.73 -0.03
N LEU A 17 -2.32 14.61 0.71
CA LEU A 17 -2.91 15.38 1.80
C LEU A 17 -4.00 16.34 1.29
N GLU A 18 -3.74 17.05 0.20
CA GLU A 18 -4.73 17.92 -0.45
C GLU A 18 -5.98 17.14 -0.89
N LYS A 19 -5.79 15.92 -1.41
CA LYS A 19 -6.94 15.06 -1.73
C LYS A 19 -7.72 14.65 -0.49
N GLY A 20 -7.03 14.32 0.62
CA GLY A 20 -7.63 14.02 1.92
C GLY A 20 -8.40 15.22 2.47
N LYS A 21 -7.79 16.40 2.45
CA LYS A 21 -8.40 17.66 2.85
C LYS A 21 -9.67 17.98 2.04
N SER A 22 -9.60 17.89 0.71
CA SER A 22 -10.76 18.10 -0.17
C SER A 22 -11.95 17.21 0.18
N ILE A 23 -11.69 15.95 0.58
CA ILE A 23 -12.74 15.04 1.03
C ILE A 23 -13.28 15.45 2.40
N TYR A 24 -12.41 15.83 3.33
CA TYR A 24 -12.81 16.32 4.64
C TYR A 24 -13.75 17.52 4.52
N GLU A 25 -13.41 18.50 3.68
CA GLU A 25 -14.22 19.67 3.40
C GLU A 25 -15.57 19.32 2.73
N GLN A 26 -15.55 18.38 1.77
CA GLN A 26 -16.76 17.90 1.10
C GLN A 26 -17.77 17.25 2.07
N PHE A 27 -17.28 16.67 3.16
CA PHE A 27 -18.12 16.12 4.24
C PHE A 27 -18.28 17.07 5.42
N GLU A 28 -18.10 18.38 5.21
CA GLU A 28 -18.33 19.45 6.20
C GLU A 28 -17.54 19.25 7.50
N GLY A 29 -16.32 18.68 7.41
CA GLY A 29 -15.46 18.44 8.55
C GLY A 29 -15.90 17.32 9.51
N ARG A 30 -16.89 16.52 9.13
CA ARG A 30 -17.38 15.42 9.99
C ARG A 30 -16.45 14.21 10.12
N PRO A 31 -15.67 13.80 9.09
CA PRO A 31 -14.76 12.69 9.22
C PRO A 31 -13.55 13.02 10.12
N LYS A 32 -13.00 12.04 10.80
CA LYS A 32 -11.64 12.11 11.35
C LYS A 32 -10.63 11.75 10.25
N LEU A 33 -9.47 12.36 10.29
CA LEU A 33 -8.34 12.09 9.40
C LEU A 33 -7.26 11.32 10.16
N ILE A 34 -6.96 10.09 9.75
CA ILE A 34 -5.82 9.34 10.26
C ILE A 34 -4.66 9.55 9.29
N VAL A 35 -3.58 10.18 9.77
CA VAL A 35 -2.32 10.28 9.05
C VAL A 35 -1.40 9.16 9.53
N SER A 36 -0.83 8.39 8.61
CA SER A 36 -0.09 7.17 8.96
C SER A 36 1.23 7.08 8.20
N GLY A 37 2.30 6.94 8.94
CA GLY A 37 3.67 6.78 8.46
C GLY A 37 4.68 7.01 9.57
N GLY A 38 5.54 6.02 9.80
CA GLY A 38 6.61 6.12 10.80
C GLY A 38 7.78 6.97 10.33
N GLN A 39 8.83 7.01 11.14
CA GLN A 39 10.05 7.74 10.85
C GLN A 39 11.02 6.86 10.06
N GLY A 40 11.47 7.35 8.92
CA GLY A 40 12.57 6.78 8.15
C GLY A 40 13.92 7.00 8.83
N SER A 41 14.93 6.24 8.41
CA SER A 41 16.28 6.31 9.00
C SER A 41 17.00 7.65 8.77
N ASP A 42 16.57 8.37 7.77
CA ASP A 42 17.11 9.67 7.30
C ASP A 42 16.15 10.85 7.54
N GLU A 43 15.06 10.61 8.25
CA GLU A 43 14.04 11.61 8.56
C GLU A 43 14.21 12.15 9.98
N LEU A 44 13.96 13.44 10.18
CA LEU A 44 14.06 14.13 11.48
C LEU A 44 12.83 13.87 12.37
N ILE A 45 11.66 13.71 11.74
CA ILE A 45 10.37 13.44 12.40
C ILE A 45 9.65 12.32 11.64
N ALA A 46 8.63 11.75 12.24
CA ALA A 46 7.80 10.75 11.56
C ALA A 46 7.00 11.38 10.41
N GLU A 47 6.81 10.62 9.32
CA GLU A 47 6.03 11.08 8.16
C GLU A 47 4.62 11.51 8.59
N ALA A 48 3.99 10.79 9.52
CA ALA A 48 2.67 11.13 10.05
C ALA A 48 2.65 12.48 10.80
N GLU A 49 3.70 12.81 11.53
CA GLU A 49 3.81 14.09 12.24
C GLU A 49 3.92 15.25 11.25
N ALA A 50 4.78 15.12 10.24
CA ALA A 50 4.88 16.11 9.17
C ALA A 50 3.55 16.28 8.41
N MET A 51 2.81 15.18 8.17
CA MET A 51 1.49 15.23 7.55
C MET A 51 0.47 15.96 8.42
N ALA A 52 0.48 15.75 9.73
CA ALA A 52 -0.41 16.44 10.67
C ALA A 52 -0.14 17.95 10.68
N ILE A 53 1.13 18.35 10.79
CA ILE A 53 1.54 19.76 10.74
C ILE A 53 1.06 20.40 9.43
N TYR A 54 1.32 19.75 8.29
CA TYR A 54 0.88 20.23 7.00
C TYR A 54 -0.65 20.46 6.95
N LEU A 55 -1.43 19.51 7.44
CA LEU A 55 -2.90 19.63 7.42
C LEU A 55 -3.39 20.75 8.34
N MET A 56 -2.78 20.91 9.53
CA MET A 56 -3.11 22.02 10.43
C MET A 56 -2.80 23.39 9.83
N GLU A 57 -1.64 23.53 9.19
CA GLU A 57 -1.27 24.76 8.45
C GLU A 57 -2.23 25.09 7.30
N HIS A 58 -2.91 24.06 6.76
CA HIS A 58 -3.89 24.21 5.69
C HIS A 58 -5.35 24.23 6.19
N GLY A 59 -5.55 24.48 7.49
CA GLY A 59 -6.87 24.77 8.06
C GLY A 59 -7.68 23.56 8.55
N ILE A 60 -7.05 22.39 8.70
CA ILE A 60 -7.69 21.24 9.35
C ILE A 60 -7.49 21.38 10.88
N PRO A 61 -8.55 21.30 11.70
CA PRO A 61 -8.44 21.35 13.17
C PRO A 61 -7.63 20.18 13.70
N GLU A 62 -6.82 20.42 14.74
CA GLU A 62 -5.98 19.41 15.37
C GLU A 62 -6.81 18.23 15.91
N ASP A 63 -7.96 18.51 16.52
CA ASP A 63 -8.86 17.48 17.05
C ASP A 63 -9.49 16.58 15.96
N ALA A 64 -9.44 16.99 14.70
CA ALA A 64 -9.86 16.16 13.57
C ALA A 64 -8.78 15.19 13.09
N ILE A 65 -7.52 15.31 13.56
CA ILE A 65 -6.37 14.55 13.07
C ILE A 65 -5.94 13.53 14.13
N LEU A 66 -5.81 12.27 13.71
CA LEU A 66 -5.24 11.18 14.49
C LEU A 66 -3.93 10.75 13.86
N ILE A 67 -2.90 10.52 14.69
CA ILE A 67 -1.54 10.27 14.22
C ILE A 67 -1.17 8.80 14.46
N GLU A 68 -0.72 8.12 13.42
CA GLU A 68 -0.09 6.81 13.47
C GLU A 68 1.36 6.94 12.98
N ASN A 69 2.32 6.93 13.86
CA ASN A 69 3.73 7.23 13.59
C ASN A 69 4.70 6.04 13.80
N ARG A 70 4.19 4.79 13.91
CA ARG A 70 5.01 3.60 14.19
C ARG A 70 5.25 2.70 13.00
N SER A 71 4.42 2.81 11.97
CA SER A 71 4.44 1.93 10.80
C SER A 71 5.64 2.17 9.90
N ARG A 72 6.16 1.10 9.31
CA ARG A 72 7.28 1.11 8.34
C ARG A 72 6.90 0.57 6.97
N THR A 73 5.77 -0.09 6.87
CA THR A 73 5.27 -0.70 5.64
C THR A 73 3.83 -0.32 5.40
N THR A 74 3.37 -0.39 4.15
CA THR A 74 1.95 -0.13 3.83
C THR A 74 0.99 -1.05 4.57
N PHE A 75 1.39 -2.29 4.81
CA PHE A 75 0.57 -3.24 5.57
C PHE A 75 0.44 -2.80 7.03
N GLU A 76 1.54 -2.38 7.65
CA GLU A 76 1.56 -1.83 9.01
C GLU A 76 0.75 -0.54 9.11
N ASN A 77 0.89 0.39 8.13
CA ASN A 77 0.09 1.62 8.09
C ASN A 77 -1.40 1.30 8.24
N LEU A 78 -1.91 0.36 7.43
CA LEU A 78 -3.31 -0.01 7.48
C LEU A 78 -3.68 -0.81 8.74
N THR A 79 -2.77 -1.64 9.24
CA THR A 79 -3.00 -2.43 10.46
C THR A 79 -3.09 -1.51 11.67
N PHE A 80 -2.15 -0.60 11.85
CA PHE A 80 -2.14 0.31 13.00
C PHE A 80 -3.23 1.38 12.90
N SER A 81 -3.51 1.89 11.69
CA SER A 81 -4.68 2.75 11.48
C SER A 81 -5.99 2.04 11.82
N LYS A 82 -6.11 0.73 11.52
CA LYS A 82 -7.29 -0.06 11.91
C LYS A 82 -7.44 -0.13 13.43
N HIS A 83 -6.35 -0.31 14.19
CA HIS A 83 -6.40 -0.28 15.66
C HIS A 83 -6.91 1.06 16.18
N ILE A 84 -6.43 2.18 15.63
CA ILE A 84 -6.93 3.52 15.99
C ILE A 84 -8.43 3.65 15.68
N LEU A 85 -8.89 3.14 14.53
CA LEU A 85 -10.32 3.14 14.20
C LEU A 85 -11.17 2.35 15.20
N GLU A 86 -10.64 1.25 15.73
CA GLU A 86 -11.30 0.39 16.70
C GLU A 86 -11.27 1.03 18.11
N GLU A 87 -10.16 1.60 18.52
CA GLU A 87 -9.97 2.26 19.82
C GLU A 87 -10.82 3.53 19.97
N GLU A 88 -10.89 4.33 18.91
CA GLU A 88 -11.66 5.57 18.87
C GLU A 88 -13.15 5.35 18.49
N GLU A 89 -13.58 4.11 18.37
CA GLU A 89 -14.94 3.74 17.94
C GLU A 89 -15.41 4.45 16.67
N LEU A 90 -14.46 4.76 15.78
CA LEU A 90 -14.72 5.49 14.56
C LEU A 90 -15.50 4.65 13.55
N GLY A 91 -16.36 5.34 12.81
CA GLY A 91 -17.39 4.77 11.97
C GLY A 91 -16.96 3.72 10.95
N LYS A 92 -17.95 2.93 10.51
CA LYS A 92 -17.83 1.71 9.72
C LYS A 92 -17.41 1.91 8.25
N ARG A 93 -17.09 3.13 7.79
CA ARG A 93 -16.70 3.38 6.40
C ARG A 93 -15.39 4.15 6.35
N VAL A 94 -14.38 3.49 5.78
CA VAL A 94 -13.02 4.03 5.67
C VAL A 94 -12.72 4.37 4.22
N LEU A 95 -12.11 5.53 4.00
CA LEU A 95 -11.57 5.93 2.71
C LEU A 95 -10.05 6.10 2.84
N VAL A 96 -9.31 5.22 2.21
CA VAL A 96 -7.85 5.30 2.21
C VAL A 96 -7.40 6.14 1.01
N VAL A 97 -6.79 7.28 1.30
CA VAL A 97 -6.24 8.18 0.28
C VAL A 97 -4.75 7.90 0.10
N THR A 98 -4.36 7.60 -1.13
CA THR A 98 -2.94 7.35 -1.47
C THR A 98 -2.66 7.83 -2.90
N ASN A 99 -1.45 7.63 -3.41
CA ASN A 99 -1.16 7.96 -4.81
C ASN A 99 -1.86 6.99 -5.77
N SER A 100 -2.21 7.45 -6.97
CA SER A 100 -3.02 6.68 -7.92
C SER A 100 -2.41 5.30 -8.26
N PHE A 101 -1.09 5.23 -8.46
CA PHE A 101 -0.39 3.97 -8.73
C PHE A 101 -0.42 2.99 -7.56
N HIS A 102 -0.57 3.47 -6.33
CA HIS A 102 -0.55 2.67 -5.10
C HIS A 102 -1.94 2.23 -4.63
N ALA A 103 -3.00 2.83 -5.15
CA ALA A 103 -4.37 2.60 -4.69
C ALA A 103 -4.82 1.14 -4.79
N LEU A 104 -4.41 0.42 -5.85
CA LEU A 104 -4.74 -0.99 -6.02
C LEU A 104 -4.16 -1.85 -4.88
N ARG A 105 -2.87 -1.69 -4.55
CA ARG A 105 -2.21 -2.43 -3.48
C ARG A 105 -2.80 -2.11 -2.11
N ALA A 106 -3.10 -0.84 -1.85
CA ALA A 106 -3.80 -0.43 -0.64
C ALA A 106 -5.18 -1.11 -0.53
N GLY A 107 -5.95 -1.15 -1.62
CA GLY A 107 -7.24 -1.85 -1.66
C GLY A 107 -7.15 -3.36 -1.41
N VAL A 108 -6.09 -4.02 -1.90
CA VAL A 108 -5.83 -5.44 -1.60
C VAL A 108 -5.56 -5.64 -0.11
N PHE A 109 -4.73 -4.77 0.51
CA PHE A 109 -4.46 -4.87 1.94
C PHE A 109 -5.69 -4.54 2.80
N MET A 110 -6.51 -3.55 2.42
CA MET A 110 -7.78 -3.28 3.10
C MET A 110 -8.67 -4.54 3.15
N ARG A 111 -8.81 -5.26 2.03
CA ARG A 111 -9.58 -6.52 1.99
C ARG A 111 -9.00 -7.59 2.90
N ARG A 112 -7.67 -7.78 2.89
CA ARG A 112 -6.99 -8.75 3.77
C ARG A 112 -7.19 -8.44 5.25
N LEU A 113 -7.15 -7.16 5.61
CA LEU A 113 -7.35 -6.67 6.97
C LEU A 113 -8.82 -6.52 7.35
N LYS A 114 -9.75 -6.81 6.42
CA LYS A 114 -11.19 -6.62 6.61
C LYS A 114 -11.57 -5.19 7.01
N ILE A 115 -10.87 -4.19 6.47
CA ILE A 115 -11.19 -2.78 6.66
C ILE A 115 -12.34 -2.44 5.70
N PRO A 116 -13.52 -2.01 6.21
CA PRO A 116 -14.67 -1.70 5.37
C PRO A 116 -14.48 -0.35 4.68
N GLY A 117 -14.45 -0.36 3.35
CA GLY A 117 -14.27 0.88 2.59
C GLY A 117 -13.57 0.67 1.25
N ARG A 118 -12.94 1.72 0.78
CA ARG A 118 -12.21 1.71 -0.49
C ARG A 118 -10.94 2.56 -0.42
N SER A 119 -10.00 2.27 -1.30
CA SER A 119 -8.84 3.14 -1.57
C SER A 119 -9.12 4.03 -2.77
N ILE A 120 -8.63 5.26 -2.71
CA ILE A 120 -8.66 6.21 -3.82
C ILE A 120 -7.28 6.80 -4.04
N GLY A 121 -6.98 7.10 -5.32
CA GLY A 121 -5.73 7.72 -5.72
C GLY A 121 -5.82 9.25 -5.73
N SER A 122 -4.77 9.92 -5.25
CA SER A 122 -4.49 11.32 -5.57
C SER A 122 -3.83 11.42 -6.94
N ARG A 123 -3.88 12.61 -7.55
CA ARG A 123 -3.16 12.87 -8.80
C ARG A 123 -1.67 12.62 -8.59
N THR A 124 -1.02 12.06 -9.61
CA THR A 124 0.42 11.81 -9.61
C THR A 124 0.99 12.37 -10.90
N ALA A 125 2.08 13.11 -10.80
CA ALA A 125 2.75 13.64 -11.98
C ALA A 125 3.19 12.52 -12.91
N PHE A 126 2.99 12.70 -14.20
CA PHE A 126 3.11 11.65 -15.22
C PHE A 126 4.51 11.01 -15.26
N TYR A 127 5.56 11.79 -14.98
CA TYR A 127 6.94 11.32 -14.97
C TYR A 127 7.27 10.30 -13.85
N TYR A 128 6.46 10.24 -12.78
CA TYR A 128 6.61 9.23 -11.74
C TYR A 128 5.99 7.87 -12.11
N LEU A 129 5.04 7.85 -13.04
CA LEU A 129 4.23 6.67 -13.30
C LEU A 129 5.02 5.45 -13.78
N PRO A 130 5.99 5.52 -14.71
CA PRO A 130 6.66 4.33 -15.21
C PRO A 130 7.37 3.53 -14.12
N SER A 131 8.21 4.20 -13.31
CA SER A 131 8.93 3.55 -12.22
C SER A 131 8.01 3.08 -11.09
N ALA A 132 6.98 3.86 -10.77
CA ALA A 132 5.99 3.50 -9.78
C ALA A 132 5.19 2.26 -10.20
N TRP A 133 4.77 2.16 -11.45
CA TRP A 133 4.04 1.00 -11.98
C TRP A 133 4.86 -0.29 -11.90
N ILE A 134 6.15 -0.24 -12.28
CA ILE A 134 7.05 -1.39 -12.16
C ILE A 134 7.12 -1.83 -10.69
N ARG A 135 7.38 -0.92 -9.77
CA ARG A 135 7.46 -1.22 -8.33
C ARG A 135 6.16 -1.82 -7.78
N GLU A 136 5.01 -1.25 -8.15
CA GLU A 136 3.71 -1.76 -7.70
C GLU A 136 3.39 -3.13 -8.30
N THR A 137 3.74 -3.37 -9.57
CA THR A 137 3.57 -4.68 -10.21
C THR A 137 4.42 -5.73 -9.51
N VAL A 138 5.71 -5.46 -9.27
CA VAL A 138 6.58 -6.36 -8.52
C VAL A 138 6.04 -6.60 -7.11
N GLY A 139 5.55 -5.56 -6.43
CA GLY A 139 4.93 -5.68 -5.10
C GLY A 139 3.67 -6.56 -5.10
N LEU A 140 2.83 -6.47 -6.11
CA LEU A 140 1.64 -7.33 -6.24
C LEU A 140 2.00 -8.77 -6.61
N VAL A 141 2.94 -8.96 -7.54
CA VAL A 141 3.43 -10.30 -7.90
C VAL A 141 4.06 -10.99 -6.69
N SER A 142 4.90 -10.30 -5.93
CA SER A 142 5.52 -10.86 -4.71
C SER A 142 4.50 -11.21 -3.63
N LEU A 143 3.37 -10.50 -3.56
CA LEU A 143 2.29 -10.76 -2.64
C LEU A 143 1.58 -12.10 -2.91
N TYR A 144 1.57 -12.53 -4.17
CA TYR A 144 0.93 -13.75 -4.64
C TYR A 144 1.92 -14.77 -5.19
N TRP A 145 3.22 -14.66 -4.87
CA TRP A 145 4.28 -15.49 -5.44
C TRP A 145 4.02 -16.99 -5.33
N LYS A 146 3.44 -17.45 -4.20
CA LYS A 146 3.09 -18.87 -3.99
C LYS A 146 2.10 -19.36 -5.05
N TRP A 147 1.10 -18.56 -5.38
CA TRP A 147 0.12 -18.88 -6.43
C TRP A 147 0.76 -18.91 -7.81
N HIS A 148 1.67 -17.97 -8.11
CA HIS A 148 2.39 -17.96 -9.38
C HIS A 148 3.29 -19.19 -9.50
N VAL A 149 4.03 -19.56 -8.46
CA VAL A 149 4.88 -20.76 -8.44
C VAL A 149 4.02 -22.02 -8.59
N THR A 150 2.91 -22.13 -7.86
CA THR A 150 1.98 -23.28 -7.99
C THR A 150 1.42 -23.38 -9.41
N PHE A 151 0.99 -22.28 -9.99
CA PHE A 151 0.47 -22.26 -11.36
C PHE A 151 1.54 -22.71 -12.37
N LEU A 152 2.76 -22.18 -12.28
CA LEU A 152 3.87 -22.58 -13.13
C LEU A 152 4.22 -24.06 -12.94
N ALA A 153 4.25 -24.55 -11.71
CA ALA A 153 4.50 -25.96 -11.43
C ALA A 153 3.44 -26.85 -12.11
N LEU A 154 2.16 -26.53 -11.97
CA LEU A 154 1.08 -27.27 -12.61
C LEU A 154 1.16 -27.23 -14.14
N LEU A 155 1.61 -26.13 -14.71
CA LEU A 155 1.76 -25.97 -16.15
C LEU A 155 2.93 -26.79 -16.71
N PHE A 156 4.07 -26.83 -16.00
CA PHE A 156 5.29 -27.48 -16.49
C PHE A 156 5.46 -28.91 -16.00
N LEU A 157 4.78 -29.33 -14.93
CA LEU A 157 4.90 -30.69 -14.38
C LEU A 157 4.58 -31.79 -15.40
N PRO A 158 3.53 -31.72 -16.23
CA PRO A 158 3.25 -32.74 -17.24
C PRO A 158 4.33 -32.82 -18.31
N TRP A 159 4.86 -31.68 -18.74
CA TRP A 159 5.96 -31.62 -19.70
C TRP A 159 7.24 -32.27 -19.11
N PHE A 160 7.58 -31.92 -17.88
CA PHE A 160 8.74 -32.47 -17.19
C PHE A 160 8.63 -34.00 -17.02
N PHE A 161 7.44 -34.48 -16.65
CA PHE A 161 7.15 -35.91 -16.51
C PHE A 161 7.34 -36.64 -17.85
N THR A 162 6.86 -36.08 -18.96
CA THR A 162 7.06 -36.68 -20.28
C THR A 162 8.54 -36.74 -20.69
N GLN A 163 9.37 -35.76 -20.31
CA GLN A 163 10.81 -35.80 -20.59
C GLN A 163 11.51 -36.89 -19.75
N ILE A 164 11.15 -37.05 -18.49
CA ILE A 164 11.68 -38.11 -17.62
C ILE A 164 11.32 -39.49 -18.19
N MET A 165 10.08 -39.70 -18.60
CA MET A 165 9.65 -40.97 -19.17
C MET A 165 10.44 -41.32 -20.45
N LYS A 166 10.63 -40.35 -21.33
CA LYS A 166 11.48 -40.55 -22.54
C LYS A 166 12.92 -40.90 -22.18
N LEU A 167 13.48 -40.29 -21.16
CA LEU A 167 14.84 -40.58 -20.68
C LEU A 167 14.92 -42.00 -20.13
N ILE A 168 13.94 -42.44 -19.36
CA ILE A 168 13.85 -43.81 -18.82
C ILE A 168 13.77 -44.83 -19.97
N GLU A 169 12.86 -44.58 -20.94
CA GLU A 169 12.74 -45.46 -22.13
C GLU A 169 14.07 -45.55 -22.91
N PHE A 170 14.77 -44.45 -23.08
CA PHE A 170 16.08 -44.43 -23.71
C PHE A 170 17.08 -45.30 -22.96
N PHE A 171 17.19 -45.18 -21.64
CA PHE A 171 18.11 -46.00 -20.85
C PHE A 171 17.75 -47.50 -20.87
N ILE A 172 16.49 -47.85 -20.79
CA ILE A 172 16.04 -49.26 -20.87
C ILE A 172 16.42 -49.84 -22.24
N LYS A 173 16.30 -49.07 -23.32
CA LYS A 173 16.66 -49.51 -24.67
C LYS A 173 18.16 -49.71 -24.87
N TYR A 174 19.01 -49.00 -24.12
CA TYR A 174 20.49 -49.11 -24.23
C TYR A 174 21.10 -50.09 -23.25
N LEU A 175 20.35 -50.56 -22.24
CA LEU A 175 20.81 -51.54 -21.25
C LEU A 175 20.39 -53.00 -21.58
N ASN A 176 19.52 -53.17 -22.59
CA ASN A 176 19.17 -54.46 -23.20
C ASN A 176 19.79 -54.58 -24.60
#